data_ad1bd565d67798d05a188ffdecaa16c7
#
_entry.id   ad1bd565d67798d05a188ffdecaa16c7
#
_cell.length_a   1.000
_cell.length_b   1.000
_cell.length_c   1.000
_cell.angle_alpha   90.00
_cell.angle_beta   90.00
_cell.angle_gamma   90.00
#
_symmetry.space_group_name_H-M   'P 1'
#
loop_
_entity.id
_entity.type
_entity.pdbx_description
1 polymer ?
#
loop_
_entity_poly.entity_id
_entity_poly.type
_entity_poly.pdbx_seq_one_letter_code
_entity_poly.pdbx_strand_id
1 'polypeptide(L)' 'MKIDKILNNNVVISKNGFGEEVVCMGRGLAFQKKIGDEISPEAVQKE' A
#
# COMPACT_ATOMS: atom_id res chain seq x y z
N MET A 1 -6.25 3.36 -2.60
CA MET A 1 -5.52 2.18 -3.10
C MET A 1 -5.71 1.04 -2.11
N LYS A 2 -6.07 -0.10 -2.59
CA LYS A 2 -6.26 -1.28 -1.74
C LYS A 2 -4.97 -2.05 -1.58
N ILE A 3 -4.73 -2.51 -0.36
CA ILE A 3 -3.56 -3.32 -0.08
C ILE A 3 -3.77 -4.73 -0.62
N ASP A 4 -2.87 -5.16 -1.50
CA ASP A 4 -2.88 -6.50 -2.06
C ASP A 4 -1.95 -7.42 -1.28
N LYS A 5 -0.80 -6.90 -0.86
CA LYS A 5 0.17 -7.62 -0.03
C LYS A 5 0.85 -6.64 0.91
N ILE A 6 1.27 -7.13 2.06
CA ILE A 6 2.03 -6.33 3.03
C ILE A 6 3.40 -6.97 3.18
N LEU A 7 4.43 -6.20 2.90
CA LEU A 7 5.81 -6.67 3.03
C LEU A 7 6.38 -6.36 4.41
N ASN A 8 6.05 -5.18 4.93
CA ASN A 8 6.39 -4.78 6.29
C ASN A 8 5.53 -3.57 6.64
N ASN A 9 5.78 -2.95 7.81
CA ASN A 9 4.96 -1.83 8.27
C ASN A 9 5.03 -0.59 7.38
N ASN A 10 6.02 -0.53 6.50
CA ASN A 10 6.28 0.65 5.68
C ASN A 10 6.08 0.40 4.19
N VAL A 11 5.90 -0.85 3.78
CA VAL A 11 5.87 -1.20 2.36
C VAL A 11 4.72 -2.16 2.09
N VAL A 12 3.89 -1.79 1.14
CA VAL A 12 2.80 -2.65 0.70
C VAL A 12 2.80 -2.74 -0.82
N ILE A 13 2.14 -3.77 -1.33
CA ILE A 13 1.88 -3.89 -2.76
C ILE A 13 0.40 -3.68 -2.96
N SER A 14 0.07 -2.82 -3.91
CA SER A 14 -1.29 -2.50 -4.27
C SER A 14 -1.45 -2.70 -5.78
N LYS A 15 -2.64 -2.54 -6.29
CA LYS A 15 -2.89 -2.57 -7.73
C LYS A 15 -3.50 -1.25 -8.16
N ASN A 16 -3.03 -0.76 -9.31
CA ASN A 16 -3.59 0.47 -9.88
C ASN A 16 -4.85 0.15 -10.68
N GLY A 17 -5.42 1.17 -11.32
CA GLY A 17 -6.63 1.02 -12.12
C GLY A 17 -6.48 0.13 -13.34
N PHE A 18 -5.24 -0.18 -13.73
CA PHE A 18 -4.96 -1.06 -14.86
C PHE A 18 -4.65 -2.49 -14.44
N GLY A 19 -4.75 -2.80 -13.16
CA GLY A 19 -4.46 -4.12 -12.65
C GLY A 19 -2.98 -4.42 -12.46
N GLU A 20 -2.13 -3.42 -12.60
CA GLU A 20 -0.69 -3.56 -12.42
C GLU A 20 -0.32 -3.44 -10.95
N GLU A 21 0.66 -4.23 -10.52
CA GLU A 21 1.15 -4.16 -9.16
C GLU A 21 2.01 -2.91 -8.97
N VAL A 22 1.77 -2.21 -7.86
CA VAL A 22 2.49 -1.00 -7.53
C VAL A 22 3.04 -1.17 -6.12
N VAL A 23 4.34 -0.93 -5.95
CA VAL A 23 4.96 -0.97 -4.63
C VAL A 23 4.83 0.40 -3.99
N CYS A 24 4.15 0.46 -2.86
CA CYS A 24 3.90 1.71 -2.16
C CYS A 24 4.72 1.74 -0.88
N MET A 25 5.42 2.83 -0.66
CA MET A 25 6.26 3.03 0.52
C MET A 25 5.84 4.26 1.27
N GLY A 26 5.83 4.17 2.58
CA GLY A 26 5.53 5.30 3.43
C GLY A 26 5.71 4.91 4.87
N ARG A 27 6.17 5.84 5.70
CA ARG A 27 6.43 5.57 7.11
C ARG A 27 5.15 5.13 7.80
N GLY A 28 5.16 3.92 8.35
CA GLY A 28 4.02 3.36 9.04
C GLY A 28 2.80 3.13 8.17
N LEU A 29 2.99 3.07 6.85
CA LEU A 29 1.89 2.97 5.88
C LEU A 29 1.00 1.76 6.15
N ALA A 30 1.59 0.65 6.53
CA ALA A 30 0.88 -0.60 6.77
C ALA A 30 0.62 -0.87 8.25
N PHE A 31 0.97 0.06 9.12
CA PHE A 31 0.82 -0.13 10.55
C PHE A 31 -0.66 -0.31 10.90
N GLN A 32 -0.98 -1.42 11.55
CA GLN A 32 -2.36 -1.79 11.91
C GLN A 32 -3.29 -1.93 10.70
N LYS A 33 -2.71 -2.18 9.53
CA LYS A 33 -3.48 -2.44 8.32
C LYS A 33 -3.37 -3.91 7.96
N LYS A 34 -4.29 -4.36 7.13
CA LYS A 34 -4.29 -5.75 6.66
C LYS A 34 -4.66 -5.77 5.19
N ILE A 35 -4.46 -6.91 4.55
CA ILE A 35 -4.79 -7.10 3.14
C ILE A 35 -6.27 -6.78 2.94
N GLY A 36 -6.56 -5.99 1.92
CA GLY A 36 -7.90 -5.54 1.61
C GLY A 36 -8.23 -4.17 2.18
N ASP A 37 -7.43 -3.67 3.13
CA ASP A 37 -7.65 -2.34 3.68
C ASP A 37 -7.30 -1.27 2.66
N GLU A 38 -7.96 -0.13 2.78
CA GLU A 38 -7.67 1.02 1.93
C GLU A 38 -6.56 1.84 2.54
N ILE A 39 -5.70 2.40 1.68
CA ILE A 39 -4.72 3.38 2.09
C ILE A 39 -4.94 4.65 1.28
N SER A 40 -4.77 5.79 1.94
CA SER A 40 -4.90 7.07 1.28
C SER A 40 -3.66 7.31 0.41
N PRO A 41 -3.84 7.80 -0.83
CA PRO A 41 -2.68 8.18 -1.64
C PRO A 41 -1.76 9.18 -0.95
N GLU A 42 -2.31 9.99 -0.05
CA GLU A 42 -1.53 10.97 0.69
C GLU A 42 -0.55 10.32 1.66
N ALA A 43 -0.83 9.11 2.12
CA ALA A 43 0.05 8.38 3.03
C ALA A 43 1.22 7.74 2.29
N VAL A 44 1.13 7.62 0.97
CA VAL A 44 2.17 7.00 0.16
C VAL A 44 3.25 8.02 -0.15
N GLN A 45 4.48 7.75 0.28
CA GLN A 45 5.60 8.64 0.04
C GLN A 45 6.33 8.31 -1.25
N LYS A 46 6.22 7.07 -1.69
CA LYS A 46 6.86 6.61 -2.91
C LYS A 46 6.14 5.40 -3.47
N GLU A 47 6.09 5.33 -4.78
CA GLU A 47 5.52 4.18 -5.49
C GLU A 47 6.57 3.44 -6.25
#